data_1cb8986d28ff831c5fd29e9904c9b322
#
_entry.id   1cb8986d28ff831c5fd29e9904c9b322
#
_cell.length_a   1.000
_cell.length_b   1.000
_cell.length_c   1.000
_cell.angle_alpha   90.00
_cell.angle_beta   90.00
_cell.angle_gamma   90.00
#
_symmetry.space_group_name_H-M   'P 1'
#
loop_
_entity.id
_entity.type
_entity.pdbx_description
1 polymer ?
#
loop_
_entity_poly.entity_id
_entity_poly.type
_entity_poly.pdbx_seq_one_letter_code
_entity_poly.pdbx_strand_id
1 'polypeptide(L)'
;MGGIRYLEVLYRALIDEKADIAVSTYKQFNMDDNCYYVHCYQRGYERKVFTNKELIDSLPWLYGYDSTYNFVSCKLVSRDILEYIRFNISTGYGEDMEFWSKVFLIVNKVVYVNRDTYIYRTSNDNSKHYEAENIRNNIEQRLIFLAMLAARGMDIVNYLPDYMQYMKVYKVKLSEELGETNETVRWLKEILFLLGNTE
;
A
#
# COMPACT_ATOMS: atom_id res chain seq x y z
N MET A 1 11.14 -12.12 8.01
CA MET A 1 11.07 -13.08 9.14
C MET A 1 10.41 -12.41 10.33
N GLY A 2 9.33 -12.99 10.86
CA GLY A 2 8.75 -12.54 12.13
C GLY A 2 9.63 -12.98 13.31
N GLY A 3 9.84 -12.07 14.28
CA GLY A 3 10.47 -12.44 15.56
C GLY A 3 9.58 -13.41 16.34
N ILE A 4 10.13 -14.02 17.38
CA ILE A 4 9.46 -15.07 18.19
C ILE A 4 8.08 -14.61 18.72
N ARG A 5 7.88 -13.29 18.93
CA ARG A 5 6.63 -12.70 19.45
C ARG A 5 5.79 -11.98 18.40
N TYR A 6 6.14 -12.08 17.12
CA TYR A 6 5.45 -11.34 16.05
C TYR A 6 3.95 -11.60 16.02
N LEU A 7 3.56 -12.87 15.90
CA LEU A 7 2.14 -13.25 15.87
C LEU A 7 1.43 -12.98 17.20
N GLU A 8 2.12 -13.15 18.33
CA GLU A 8 1.56 -12.87 19.66
C GLU A 8 1.20 -11.40 19.82
N VAL A 9 2.08 -10.49 19.39
CA VAL A 9 1.83 -9.04 19.47
C VAL A 9 0.61 -8.65 18.65
N LEU A 10 0.53 -9.12 17.41
CA LEU A 10 -0.60 -8.83 16.53
C LEU A 10 -1.90 -9.46 17.04
N TYR A 11 -1.84 -10.71 17.49
CA TYR A 11 -3.00 -11.42 18.02
C TYR A 11 -3.57 -10.74 19.27
N ARG A 12 -2.72 -10.37 20.24
CA ARG A 12 -3.15 -9.64 21.41
C ARG A 12 -3.79 -8.31 21.03
N ALA A 13 -3.17 -7.53 20.16
CA ALA A 13 -3.74 -6.27 19.71
C ALA A 13 -5.11 -6.45 19.06
N LEU A 14 -5.26 -7.47 18.20
CA LEU A 14 -6.51 -7.79 17.54
C LEU A 14 -7.63 -8.13 18.53
N ILE A 15 -7.34 -8.98 19.53
CA ILE A 15 -8.33 -9.41 20.52
C ILE A 15 -8.68 -8.30 21.51
N ASP A 16 -7.66 -7.60 22.07
CA ASP A 16 -7.85 -6.52 23.03
C ASP A 16 -8.76 -5.42 22.48
N GLU A 17 -8.56 -5.05 21.22
CA GLU A 17 -9.31 -3.98 20.55
C GLU A 17 -10.57 -4.48 19.84
N LYS A 18 -10.79 -5.79 19.77
CA LYS A 18 -11.86 -6.40 18.96
C LYS A 18 -11.81 -5.86 17.52
N ALA A 19 -10.61 -5.87 16.94
CA ALA A 19 -10.36 -5.37 15.60
C ALA A 19 -10.44 -6.50 14.56
N ASP A 20 -10.73 -6.15 13.32
CA ASP A 20 -10.73 -7.08 12.19
C ASP A 20 -9.32 -7.34 11.67
N ILE A 21 -8.45 -6.33 11.83
CA ILE A 21 -7.04 -6.41 11.41
C ILE A 21 -6.16 -5.80 12.49
N ALA A 22 -5.03 -6.47 12.77
CA ALA A 22 -3.89 -5.88 13.48
C ALA A 22 -2.74 -5.66 12.49
N VAL A 23 -2.15 -4.48 12.53
CA VAL A 23 -1.04 -4.05 11.67
C VAL A 23 0.15 -3.67 12.55
N SER A 24 1.36 -4.10 12.20
CA SER A 24 2.59 -3.66 12.86
C SER A 24 3.56 -3.02 11.89
N THR A 25 4.52 -2.28 12.39
CA THR A 25 5.66 -1.83 11.58
C THR A 25 6.70 -2.94 11.39
N TYR A 26 7.76 -2.68 10.63
CA TYR A 26 8.81 -3.64 10.30
C TYR A 26 10.19 -2.98 10.36
N LYS A 27 11.24 -3.82 10.40
CA LYS A 27 12.62 -3.45 10.08
C LYS A 27 12.96 -3.93 8.69
N GLN A 28 13.75 -3.16 7.97
CA GLN A 28 14.35 -3.60 6.72
C GLN A 28 15.77 -4.08 6.98
N PHE A 29 16.13 -5.23 6.44
CA PHE A 29 17.48 -5.74 6.44
C PHE A 29 17.99 -5.83 5.01
N ASN A 30 18.99 -5.04 4.67
CA ASN A 30 19.69 -5.14 3.40
C ASN A 30 20.73 -6.24 3.49
N MET A 31 20.60 -7.26 2.65
CA MET A 31 21.49 -8.44 2.64
C MET A 31 22.86 -8.13 2.05
N ASP A 32 22.95 -7.16 1.13
CA ASP A 32 24.20 -6.83 0.44
C ASP A 32 25.09 -5.98 1.33
N ASP A 33 24.51 -5.03 2.05
CA ASP A 33 25.21 -4.13 2.97
C ASP A 33 25.32 -4.71 4.39
N ASN A 34 24.62 -5.83 4.65
CA ASN A 34 24.49 -6.46 5.97
C ASN A 34 24.04 -5.47 7.07
N CYS A 35 23.16 -4.55 6.71
CA CYS A 35 22.70 -3.46 7.57
C CYS A 35 21.19 -3.49 7.80
N TYR A 36 20.78 -3.05 9.00
CA TYR A 36 19.37 -2.78 9.29
C TYR A 36 19.05 -1.32 9.01
N TYR A 37 18.01 -1.11 8.23
CA TYR A 37 17.34 0.19 8.10
C TYR A 37 16.12 0.17 9.00
N VAL A 38 16.16 1.02 10.01
CA VAL A 38 15.05 1.16 10.96
C VAL A 38 14.16 2.28 10.47
N HIS A 39 12.96 1.94 10.03
CA HIS A 39 11.92 2.93 9.79
C HIS A 39 11.33 3.34 11.14
N CYS A 40 11.96 4.33 11.79
CA CYS A 40 11.40 4.94 12.98
C CYS A 40 10.25 5.85 12.58
N TYR A 41 9.07 5.30 12.48
CA TYR A 41 7.85 6.10 12.38
C TYR A 41 7.53 6.68 13.75
N GLN A 42 8.13 7.82 14.06
CA GLN A 42 7.80 8.58 15.27
C GLN A 42 6.43 9.24 15.09
N ARG A 43 5.37 8.46 15.16
CA ARG A 43 4.00 8.99 15.11
C ARG A 43 3.46 9.40 16.46
N GLY A 44 4.26 9.34 17.50
CA GLY A 44 3.86 9.70 18.85
C GLY A 44 2.85 8.75 19.49
N TYR A 45 2.57 7.59 18.89
CA TYR A 45 1.70 6.58 19.51
C TYR A 45 2.27 5.16 19.39
N GLU A 46 2.16 4.38 20.46
CA GLU A 46 2.54 2.96 20.49
C GLU A 46 1.44 2.08 19.88
N ARG A 47 0.18 2.47 20.05
CA ARG A 47 -0.99 1.76 19.51
C ARG A 47 -2.01 2.80 19.04
N LYS A 48 -2.62 2.56 17.89
CA LYS A 48 -3.73 3.37 17.37
C LYS A 48 -4.81 2.47 16.79
N VAL A 49 -6.05 2.79 17.12
CA VAL A 49 -7.23 2.14 16.58
C VAL A 49 -7.86 3.07 15.55
N PHE A 50 -8.24 2.53 14.41
CA PHE A 50 -8.96 3.21 13.34
C PHE A 50 -10.31 2.53 13.14
N THR A 51 -11.36 3.30 13.07
CA THR A 51 -12.60 2.89 12.41
C THR A 51 -12.35 2.78 10.89
N ASN A 52 -13.25 2.13 10.16
CA ASN A 52 -13.14 2.04 8.69
C ASN A 52 -12.97 3.42 8.06
N LYS A 53 -13.84 4.38 8.43
CA LYS A 53 -13.78 5.74 7.87
C LYS A 53 -12.45 6.43 8.18
N GLU A 54 -12.00 6.40 9.42
CA GLU A 54 -10.72 7.02 9.82
C GLU A 54 -9.54 6.40 9.08
N LEU A 55 -9.55 5.07 8.88
CA LEU A 55 -8.52 4.40 8.11
C LEU A 55 -8.52 4.90 6.66
N ILE A 56 -9.67 4.83 5.98
CA ILE A 56 -9.81 5.27 4.59
C ILE A 56 -9.38 6.73 4.43
N ASP A 57 -9.86 7.63 5.27
CA ASP A 57 -9.49 9.05 5.23
C ASP A 57 -7.98 9.29 5.47
N SER A 58 -7.32 8.35 6.18
CA SER A 58 -5.90 8.46 6.52
C SER A 58 -4.97 7.77 5.52
N LEU A 59 -5.46 6.85 4.69
CA LEU A 59 -4.64 6.05 3.77
C LEU A 59 -3.76 6.89 2.82
N PRO A 60 -4.20 8.01 2.22
CA PRO A 60 -3.36 8.82 1.37
C PRO A 60 -2.08 9.26 2.08
N TRP A 61 -2.22 9.70 3.31
CA TRP A 61 -1.09 10.08 4.15
C TRP A 61 -0.31 8.86 4.66
N LEU A 62 -0.99 7.78 5.05
CA LEU A 62 -0.35 6.55 5.54
C LEU A 62 0.52 5.90 4.46
N TYR A 63 0.09 5.86 3.22
CA TYR A 63 0.86 5.27 2.11
C TYR A 63 2.19 5.98 1.84
N GLY A 64 2.26 7.28 2.06
CA GLY A 64 3.48 8.05 1.92
C GLY A 64 4.50 7.83 3.04
N TYR A 65 4.03 7.42 4.22
CA TYR A 65 4.87 7.28 5.42
C TYR A 65 5.13 5.84 5.83
N ASP A 66 4.21 4.93 5.55
CA ASP A 66 4.30 3.56 6.06
C ASP A 66 3.84 2.54 5.02
N SER A 67 4.79 1.98 4.31
CA SER A 67 4.56 0.93 3.32
C SER A 67 3.85 -0.30 3.90
N THR A 68 3.77 -0.42 5.24
CA THR A 68 3.10 -1.53 5.92
C THR A 68 1.65 -1.68 5.45
N TYR A 69 0.98 -0.57 5.14
CA TYR A 69 -0.42 -0.62 4.67
C TYR A 69 -0.56 -1.21 3.25
N ASN A 70 0.51 -1.21 2.46
CA ASN A 70 0.53 -1.77 1.10
C ASN A 70 1.02 -3.22 1.05
N PHE A 71 1.87 -3.66 1.98
CA PHE A 71 2.48 -4.99 1.95
C PHE A 71 1.56 -6.07 2.51
N VAL A 72 1.73 -7.30 2.04
CA VAL A 72 1.06 -8.49 2.62
C VAL A 72 1.53 -8.77 4.04
N SER A 73 2.81 -8.58 4.31
CA SER A 73 3.39 -8.82 5.63
C SER A 73 2.94 -7.78 6.67
N CYS A 74 3.31 -8.01 7.91
CA CYS A 74 3.05 -7.13 9.06
C CYS A 74 1.58 -7.00 9.46
N LYS A 75 0.75 -7.96 9.08
CA LYS A 75 -0.68 -7.96 9.41
C LYS A 75 -1.16 -9.32 9.91
N LEU A 76 -2.17 -9.27 10.76
CA LEU A 76 -3.00 -10.41 11.14
C LEU A 76 -4.46 -10.01 10.90
N VAL A 77 -5.18 -10.84 10.16
CA VAL A 77 -6.55 -10.56 9.69
C VAL A 77 -7.48 -11.63 10.23
N SER A 78 -8.69 -11.24 10.65
CA SER A 78 -9.74 -12.19 10.96
C SER A 78 -10.08 -13.03 9.73
N ARG A 79 -10.25 -14.34 9.95
CA ARG A 79 -10.54 -15.28 8.87
C ARG A 79 -11.82 -14.93 8.10
N ASP A 80 -12.83 -14.43 8.80
CA ASP A 80 -14.14 -14.10 8.22
C ASP A 80 -14.04 -13.01 7.15
N ILE A 81 -13.10 -12.06 7.32
CA ILE A 81 -12.82 -11.01 6.34
C ILE A 81 -12.29 -11.62 5.02
N LEU A 82 -11.50 -12.69 5.13
CA LEU A 82 -10.86 -13.33 3.98
C LEU A 82 -11.75 -14.36 3.27
N GLU A 83 -12.95 -14.59 3.75
CA GLU A 83 -13.86 -15.58 3.16
C GLU A 83 -14.24 -15.22 1.72
N TYR A 84 -14.47 -13.94 1.44
CA TYR A 84 -14.93 -13.43 0.15
C TYR A 84 -13.86 -12.72 -0.67
N ILE A 85 -12.69 -12.47 -0.10
CA ILE A 85 -11.60 -11.73 -0.77
C ILE A 85 -10.45 -12.68 -1.10
N ARG A 86 -9.99 -12.61 -2.35
CA ARG A 86 -8.84 -13.39 -2.83
C ARG A 86 -7.88 -12.48 -3.57
N PHE A 87 -6.61 -12.88 -3.59
CA PHE A 87 -5.63 -12.29 -4.49
C PHE A 87 -6.06 -12.51 -5.94
N ASN A 88 -5.87 -11.50 -6.76
CA ASN A 88 -6.07 -11.62 -8.19
C ASN A 88 -4.85 -12.30 -8.81
N ILE A 89 -5.05 -13.48 -9.37
CA ILE A 89 -3.97 -14.27 -10.00
C ILE A 89 -3.47 -13.66 -11.32
N SER A 90 -4.23 -12.73 -11.91
CA SER A 90 -3.89 -12.06 -13.16
C SER A 90 -3.11 -10.76 -12.95
N THR A 91 -3.02 -10.27 -11.71
CA THR A 91 -2.26 -9.06 -11.39
C THR A 91 -0.81 -9.45 -11.11
N GLY A 92 0.11 -9.05 -11.99
CA GLY A 92 1.52 -9.36 -11.84
C GLY A 92 2.17 -8.55 -10.72
N TYR A 93 2.11 -7.22 -10.81
CA TYR A 93 2.68 -6.30 -9.84
C TYR A 93 1.59 -5.39 -9.28
N GLY A 94 1.62 -5.14 -7.97
CA GLY A 94 0.60 -4.35 -7.27
C GLY A 94 -0.55 -5.19 -6.68
N GLU A 95 -0.41 -6.51 -6.71
CA GLU A 95 -1.35 -7.48 -6.15
C GLU A 95 -1.60 -7.25 -4.65
N ASP A 96 -0.57 -6.86 -3.92
CA ASP A 96 -0.65 -6.54 -2.49
C ASP A 96 -1.57 -5.35 -2.26
N MET A 97 -1.37 -4.28 -3.01
CA MET A 97 -2.17 -3.07 -2.88
C MET A 97 -3.62 -3.31 -3.32
N GLU A 98 -3.84 -4.04 -4.40
CA GLU A 98 -5.17 -4.45 -4.86
C GLU A 98 -5.91 -5.23 -3.76
N PHE A 99 -5.25 -6.23 -3.19
CA PHE A 99 -5.81 -7.07 -2.14
C PHE A 99 -6.18 -6.25 -0.90
N TRP A 100 -5.24 -5.43 -0.38
CA TRP A 100 -5.49 -4.63 0.82
C TRP A 100 -6.52 -3.53 0.59
N SER A 101 -6.58 -2.95 -0.60
CA SER A 101 -7.63 -1.99 -0.95
C SER A 101 -9.03 -2.60 -0.80
N LYS A 102 -9.24 -3.84 -1.26
CA LYS A 102 -10.50 -4.57 -1.09
C LYS A 102 -10.78 -4.85 0.38
N VAL A 103 -9.78 -5.33 1.12
CA VAL A 103 -9.92 -5.64 2.56
C VAL A 103 -10.28 -4.39 3.34
N PHE A 104 -9.59 -3.27 3.11
CA PHE A 104 -9.85 -2.02 3.82
C PHE A 104 -11.24 -1.44 3.55
N LEU A 105 -11.85 -1.73 2.40
CA LEU A 105 -13.22 -1.32 2.12
C LEU A 105 -14.27 -2.01 3.02
N ILE A 106 -14.00 -3.22 3.52
CA ILE A 106 -15.01 -4.02 4.24
C ILE A 106 -14.75 -4.18 5.73
N VAL A 107 -13.55 -3.88 6.22
CA VAL A 107 -13.24 -3.95 7.66
C VAL A 107 -13.93 -2.84 8.44
N ASN A 108 -14.29 -3.10 9.67
CA ASN A 108 -14.88 -2.09 10.55
C ASN A 108 -13.84 -1.41 11.42
N LYS A 109 -12.82 -2.16 11.86
CA LYS A 109 -11.82 -1.68 12.80
C LYS A 109 -10.44 -2.26 12.51
N VAL A 110 -9.44 -1.39 12.51
CA VAL A 110 -8.02 -1.77 12.35
C VAL A 110 -7.22 -1.24 13.54
N VAL A 111 -6.39 -2.09 14.14
CA VAL A 111 -5.45 -1.67 15.18
C VAL A 111 -4.03 -1.68 14.64
N TYR A 112 -3.36 -0.55 14.75
CA TYR A 112 -1.93 -0.41 14.47
C TYR A 112 -1.12 -0.51 15.76
N VAL A 113 -0.02 -1.26 15.72
CA VAL A 113 0.94 -1.41 16.82
C VAL A 113 2.32 -1.01 16.34
N ASN A 114 2.91 -0.01 16.99
CA ASN A 114 4.27 0.45 16.66
C ASN A 114 5.32 -0.52 17.24
N ARG A 115 5.41 -1.69 16.66
CA ARG A 115 6.36 -2.75 17.03
C ARG A 115 7.00 -3.34 15.77
N ASP A 116 8.31 -3.26 15.67
CA ASP A 116 9.12 -3.70 14.55
C ASP A 116 9.53 -5.19 14.66
N THR A 117 8.55 -6.04 14.91
CA THR A 117 8.78 -7.49 15.13
C THR A 117 8.96 -8.29 13.85
N TYR A 118 8.73 -7.66 12.69
CA TYR A 118 8.94 -8.27 11.37
C TYR A 118 10.19 -7.71 10.70
N ILE A 119 10.97 -8.60 10.05
CA ILE A 119 12.16 -8.21 9.28
C ILE A 119 11.87 -8.44 7.80
N TYR A 120 11.83 -7.34 7.05
CA TYR A 120 11.75 -7.37 5.59
C TYR A 120 13.16 -7.39 5.00
N ARG A 121 13.48 -8.43 4.24
CA ARG A 121 14.80 -8.58 3.60
C ARG A 121 14.78 -7.97 2.22
N THR A 122 15.80 -7.17 1.92
CA THR A 122 16.04 -6.59 0.60
C THR A 122 17.42 -6.95 0.10
N SER A 123 17.58 -6.95 -1.22
CA SER A 123 18.87 -7.01 -1.92
C SER A 123 18.86 -5.96 -3.02
N ASN A 124 20.05 -5.54 -3.48
CA ASN A 124 20.18 -4.56 -4.57
C ASN A 124 19.67 -5.11 -5.91
N ASP A 125 19.53 -6.44 -6.02
CA ASP A 125 18.98 -7.14 -7.20
C ASP A 125 17.46 -6.98 -7.39
N ASN A 126 16.77 -6.36 -6.44
CA ASN A 126 15.34 -6.07 -6.52
C ASN A 126 14.98 -4.93 -7.51
N SER A 127 15.89 -4.59 -8.44
CA SER A 127 15.70 -3.54 -9.45
C SER A 127 14.61 -3.82 -10.50
N LYS A 128 14.03 -5.03 -10.52
CA LYS A 128 12.96 -5.44 -11.46
C LYS A 128 11.60 -4.75 -11.27
N HIS A 129 11.50 -3.83 -10.33
CA HIS A 129 10.21 -3.19 -10.00
C HIS A 129 9.79 -2.06 -10.93
N TYR A 130 10.61 -1.70 -11.93
CA TYR A 130 10.38 -0.51 -12.76
C TYR A 130 10.01 -0.81 -14.22
N GLU A 131 9.56 -2.02 -14.51
CA GLU A 131 9.03 -2.30 -15.83
C GLU A 131 7.74 -1.48 -16.07
N ALA A 132 7.60 -0.95 -17.29
CA ALA A 132 6.48 -0.06 -17.64
C ALA A 132 5.12 -0.70 -17.38
N GLU A 133 5.00 -2.00 -17.62
CA GLU A 133 3.80 -2.79 -17.34
C GLU A 133 3.47 -2.83 -15.84
N ASN A 134 4.47 -3.02 -14.98
CA ASN A 134 4.28 -3.04 -13.53
C ASN A 134 3.79 -1.69 -13.00
N ILE A 135 4.33 -0.59 -13.56
CA ILE A 135 3.90 0.76 -13.22
C ILE A 135 2.45 0.98 -13.66
N ARG A 136 2.10 0.58 -14.87
CA ARG A 136 0.74 0.65 -15.39
C ARG A 136 -0.22 -0.13 -14.50
N ASN A 137 0.06 -1.38 -14.19
CA ASN A 137 -0.76 -2.21 -13.32
C ASN A 137 -0.99 -1.55 -11.94
N ASN A 138 0.07 -1.02 -11.33
CA ASN A 138 -0.04 -0.34 -10.04
C ASN A 138 -0.97 0.88 -10.11
N ILE A 139 -0.88 1.67 -11.17
CA ILE A 139 -1.74 2.84 -11.37
C ILE A 139 -3.19 2.42 -11.62
N GLU A 140 -3.43 1.41 -12.44
CA GLU A 140 -4.77 0.87 -12.71
C GLU A 140 -5.43 0.40 -11.40
N GLN A 141 -4.71 -0.29 -10.51
CA GLN A 141 -5.23 -0.70 -9.21
C GLN A 141 -5.62 0.51 -8.33
N ARG A 142 -4.83 1.59 -8.36
CA ARG A 142 -5.17 2.84 -7.65
C ARG A 142 -6.45 3.47 -8.20
N LEU A 143 -6.61 3.52 -9.52
CA LEU A 143 -7.82 4.06 -10.16
C LEU A 143 -9.06 3.20 -9.86
N ILE A 144 -8.92 1.88 -9.85
CA ILE A 144 -9.99 0.95 -9.45
C ILE A 144 -10.40 1.21 -8.00
N PHE A 145 -9.43 1.40 -7.10
CA PHE A 145 -9.72 1.72 -5.71
C PHE A 145 -10.50 3.04 -5.56
N LEU A 146 -10.08 4.10 -6.28
CA LEU A 146 -10.85 5.35 -6.32
C LEU A 146 -12.28 5.15 -6.81
N ALA A 147 -12.46 4.37 -7.86
CA ALA A 147 -13.79 4.07 -8.38
C ALA A 147 -14.66 3.34 -7.34
N MET A 148 -14.10 2.40 -6.59
CA MET A 148 -14.81 1.70 -5.49
C MET A 148 -15.18 2.65 -4.35
N LEU A 149 -14.27 3.57 -3.95
CA LEU A 149 -14.55 4.59 -2.95
C LEU A 149 -15.68 5.50 -3.39
N ALA A 150 -15.61 6.02 -4.62
CA ALA A 150 -16.64 6.87 -5.20
C ALA A 150 -18.01 6.17 -5.29
N ALA A 151 -18.03 4.91 -5.72
CA ALA A 151 -19.25 4.10 -5.78
C ALA A 151 -19.89 3.89 -4.40
N ARG A 152 -19.11 3.96 -3.33
CA ARG A 152 -19.59 3.91 -1.93
C ARG A 152 -19.92 5.29 -1.35
N GLY A 153 -19.85 6.35 -2.16
CA GLY A 153 -20.10 7.73 -1.72
C GLY A 153 -19.02 8.29 -0.77
N MET A 154 -17.81 7.72 -0.82
CA MET A 154 -16.67 8.19 -0.02
C MET A 154 -15.93 9.31 -0.77
N ASP A 155 -15.34 10.23 -0.03
CA ASP A 155 -14.55 11.31 -0.61
C ASP A 155 -13.21 10.78 -1.16
N ILE A 156 -12.94 11.09 -2.42
CA ILE A 156 -11.71 10.72 -3.13
C ILE A 156 -10.74 11.90 -3.33
N VAL A 157 -11.15 13.11 -2.99
CA VAL A 157 -10.36 14.31 -3.27
C VAL A 157 -8.97 14.26 -2.63
N ASN A 158 -8.88 13.71 -1.43
CA ASN A 158 -7.60 13.58 -0.72
C ASN A 158 -6.62 12.56 -1.35
N TYR A 159 -7.11 11.67 -2.21
CA TYR A 159 -6.27 10.69 -2.92
C TYR A 159 -5.66 11.21 -4.21
N LEU A 160 -6.36 12.14 -4.87
CA LEU A 160 -5.98 12.60 -6.20
C LEU A 160 -4.58 13.24 -6.27
N PRO A 161 -4.16 14.13 -5.33
CA PRO A 161 -2.85 14.76 -5.41
C PRO A 161 -1.70 13.74 -5.42
N ASP A 162 -1.73 12.75 -4.52
CA ASP A 162 -0.69 11.74 -4.42
C ASP A 162 -0.66 10.81 -5.64
N TYR A 163 -1.84 10.42 -6.13
CA TYR A 163 -1.94 9.57 -7.31
C TYR A 163 -1.51 10.30 -8.58
N MET A 164 -1.88 11.56 -8.74
CA MET A 164 -1.42 12.39 -9.85
C MET A 164 0.09 12.61 -9.80
N GLN A 165 0.64 12.90 -8.62
CA GLN A 165 2.08 13.06 -8.44
C GLN A 165 2.83 11.76 -8.80
N TYR A 166 2.33 10.61 -8.36
CA TYR A 166 2.89 9.31 -8.71
C TYR A 166 2.91 9.13 -10.24
N MET A 167 1.79 9.38 -10.92
CA MET A 167 1.70 9.27 -12.38
C MET A 167 2.64 10.24 -13.12
N LYS A 168 2.77 11.49 -12.64
CA LYS A 168 3.69 12.49 -13.21
C LYS A 168 5.15 12.04 -13.12
N VAL A 169 5.56 11.56 -11.96
CA VAL A 169 6.94 11.08 -11.74
C VAL A 169 7.26 9.93 -12.71
N TYR A 170 6.38 8.95 -12.82
CA TYR A 170 6.61 7.82 -13.71
C TYR A 170 6.45 8.16 -15.19
N LYS A 171 5.59 9.12 -15.55
CA LYS A 171 5.54 9.65 -16.92
C LYS A 171 6.90 10.18 -17.34
N VAL A 172 7.53 11.04 -16.51
CA VAL A 172 8.85 11.61 -16.80
C VAL A 172 9.89 10.50 -16.91
N LYS A 173 10.00 9.65 -15.91
CA LYS A 173 10.98 8.56 -15.86
C LYS A 173 10.88 7.62 -17.08
N LEU A 174 9.68 7.15 -17.39
CA LEU A 174 9.45 6.25 -18.52
C LEU A 174 9.65 6.95 -19.86
N SER A 175 9.35 8.26 -19.97
CA SER A 175 9.64 9.04 -21.18
C SER A 175 11.15 9.13 -21.46
N GLU A 176 11.96 9.32 -20.41
CA GLU A 176 13.42 9.36 -20.52
C GLU A 176 14.02 7.98 -20.89
N GLU A 177 13.49 6.91 -20.28
CA GLU A 177 14.02 5.54 -20.48
C GLU A 177 13.54 4.88 -21.78
N LEU A 178 12.27 5.04 -22.14
CA LEU A 178 11.60 4.29 -23.22
C LEU A 178 11.11 5.16 -24.38
N GLY A 179 11.19 6.49 -24.22
CA GLY A 179 10.75 7.48 -25.20
C GLY A 179 9.25 7.77 -25.19
N GLU A 180 8.89 8.88 -25.81
CA GLU A 180 7.54 9.46 -25.81
C GLU A 180 6.49 8.61 -26.56
N THR A 181 6.94 7.70 -27.42
CA THR A 181 6.07 6.81 -28.21
C THR A 181 5.71 5.53 -27.47
N ASN A 182 6.32 5.24 -26.33
CA ASN A 182 6.00 4.06 -25.52
C ASN A 182 4.52 4.07 -25.11
N GLU A 183 3.87 2.93 -25.19
CA GLU A 183 2.43 2.78 -24.94
C GLU A 183 2.04 3.23 -23.53
N THR A 184 2.80 2.83 -22.51
CA THR A 184 2.53 3.23 -21.12
C THR A 184 2.70 4.74 -20.91
N VAL A 185 3.70 5.36 -21.56
CA VAL A 185 3.90 6.82 -21.50
C VAL A 185 2.73 7.55 -22.13
N ARG A 186 2.25 7.09 -23.29
CA ARG A 186 1.08 7.69 -23.97
C ARG A 186 -0.17 7.54 -23.12
N TRP A 187 -0.39 6.37 -22.55
CA TRP A 187 -1.50 6.11 -21.64
C TRP A 187 -1.45 7.00 -20.38
N LEU A 188 -0.26 7.21 -19.78
CA LEU A 188 -0.10 8.11 -18.63
C LEU A 188 -0.44 9.56 -18.99
N LYS A 189 -0.04 10.03 -20.17
CA LYS A 189 -0.41 11.37 -20.66
C LYS A 189 -1.92 11.51 -20.79
N GLU A 190 -2.57 10.50 -21.38
CA GLU A 190 -4.01 10.49 -21.56
C GLU A 190 -4.75 10.55 -20.20
N ILE A 191 -4.39 9.69 -19.26
CA ILE A 191 -5.03 9.67 -17.92
C ILE A 191 -4.81 11.00 -17.19
N LEU A 192 -3.58 11.54 -17.19
CA LEU A 192 -3.30 12.82 -16.57
C LEU A 192 -4.13 13.95 -17.19
N PHE A 193 -4.26 13.97 -18.51
CA PHE A 193 -5.10 14.93 -19.23
C PHE A 193 -6.58 14.80 -18.80
N LEU A 194 -7.11 13.57 -18.78
CA LEU A 194 -8.50 13.30 -18.37
C LEU A 194 -8.79 13.68 -16.92
N LEU A 195 -7.78 13.61 -16.04
CA LEU A 195 -7.87 14.04 -14.65
C LEU A 195 -7.68 15.57 -14.48
N GLY A 196 -7.67 16.34 -15.58
CA GLY A 196 -7.59 17.80 -15.56
C GLY A 196 -6.18 18.35 -15.41
N ASN A 197 -5.16 17.52 -15.61
CA ASN A 197 -3.77 17.98 -15.62
C ASN A 197 -3.34 18.28 -17.07
N THR A 198 -3.20 19.55 -17.40
CA THR A 198 -2.87 20.05 -18.75
C THR A 198 -1.37 20.30 -18.95
N GLU A 199 -0.50 19.94 -17.98
CA GLU A 199 0.95 20.12 -18.05
C GLU A 199 1.70 18.83 -18.35
#